data_6798c19951914c7474dee9625117ce94
#
_entry.id   6798c19951914c7474dee9625117ce94
#
_cell.length_a   1.000
_cell.length_b   1.000
_cell.length_c   1.000
_cell.angle_alpha   90.00
_cell.angle_beta   90.00
_cell.angle_gamma   90.00
#
_symmetry.space_group_name_H-M   'P 1'
#
loop_
_entity.id
_entity.type
_entity.pdbx_description
1 polymer ?
#
loop_
_entity_poly.entity_id
_entity_poly.type
_entity_poly.pdbx_seq_one_letter_code
_entity_poly.pdbx_strand_id
1 'polypeptide(L)'
;MRKNRLPRRTLTVLAAVFLLTAPAAAHASAPTPPPTAEGLRAFQQSYGLAPTGRLDTATAHLLKAAPDSELRTAFADPSDLGPEQLAHARTVIGVGKGADIPEQGQVIALMTAMQESKFVNYTTPVDHDSLGVFQQRPSTGWGTPEQITHVPTASKSFYGLPSPTSNPGLLQIKGWESMEPGKACQAVQRSAHPDRYAQWEEFARELLEREGPTVDPVD
;
A
#
# COMPACT_ATOMS: atom_id res chain seq x y z
N MET A 1 20.14 -27.94 -89.25
CA MET A 1 19.00 -27.92 -88.40
C MET A 1 19.41 -27.28 -87.03
N ARG A 2 19.15 -25.99 -86.83
CA ARG A 2 19.44 -25.26 -85.62
C ARG A 2 18.14 -25.12 -84.82
N LYS A 3 18.08 -25.69 -83.62
CA LYS A 3 16.94 -25.55 -82.66
C LYS A 3 17.12 -24.30 -81.84
N ASN A 4 16.27 -23.30 -82.06
CA ASN A 4 16.15 -22.11 -81.24
C ASN A 4 15.52 -22.48 -79.93
N ARG A 5 16.23 -22.23 -78.78
CA ARG A 5 15.68 -22.28 -77.48
C ARG A 5 15.41 -20.83 -76.98
N LEU A 6 14.17 -20.53 -76.69
CA LEU A 6 13.72 -19.28 -76.08
C LEU A 6 14.12 -19.24 -74.59
N PRO A 7 14.52 -18.10 -74.04
CA PRO A 7 14.83 -17.99 -72.57
C PRO A 7 13.56 -17.93 -71.76
N ARG A 8 13.52 -18.76 -70.72
CA ARG A 8 12.50 -18.69 -69.66
C ARG A 8 12.72 -17.43 -68.84
N ARG A 9 11.74 -16.49 -68.82
CA ARG A 9 11.66 -15.37 -67.92
C ARG A 9 11.20 -15.87 -66.56
N THR A 10 12.04 -15.81 -65.55
CA THR A 10 11.70 -16.00 -64.13
C THR A 10 11.00 -14.76 -63.63
N LEU A 11 9.73 -14.93 -63.24
CA LEU A 11 8.94 -13.87 -62.59
C LEU A 11 9.24 -13.91 -61.10
N THR A 12 10.01 -12.94 -60.63
CA THR A 12 10.26 -12.78 -59.17
C THR A 12 9.06 -12.04 -58.57
N VAL A 13 8.25 -12.74 -57.78
CA VAL A 13 7.15 -12.14 -57.02
C VAL A 13 7.76 -11.59 -55.72
N LEU A 14 7.84 -10.28 -55.60
CA LEU A 14 8.16 -9.60 -54.35
C LEU A 14 6.90 -9.64 -53.46
N ALA A 15 6.92 -10.49 -52.44
CA ALA A 15 5.90 -10.45 -51.38
C ALA A 15 6.25 -9.31 -50.42
N ALA A 16 5.50 -8.22 -50.50
CA ALA A 16 5.56 -7.16 -49.47
C ALA A 16 4.83 -7.65 -48.20
N VAL A 17 5.59 -7.94 -47.18
CA VAL A 17 5.03 -8.21 -45.82
C VAL A 17 4.67 -6.87 -45.20
N PHE A 18 3.39 -6.53 -45.18
CA PHE A 18 2.86 -5.45 -44.37
C PHE A 18 2.81 -5.94 -42.93
N LEU A 19 3.75 -5.49 -42.06
CA LEU A 19 3.61 -5.58 -40.64
C LEU A 19 2.51 -4.59 -40.20
N LEU A 20 1.31 -5.10 -39.97
CA LEU A 20 0.29 -4.35 -39.20
C LEU A 20 0.75 -4.29 -37.72
N THR A 21 1.34 -3.18 -37.32
CA THR A 21 1.47 -2.85 -35.91
C THR A 21 0.08 -2.46 -35.42
N ALA A 22 -0.58 -3.38 -34.73
CA ALA A 22 -1.79 -3.05 -33.96
C ALA A 22 -1.40 -2.03 -32.86
N PRO A 23 -2.16 -0.93 -32.68
CA PRO A 23 -1.94 -0.05 -31.55
C PRO A 23 -2.19 -0.87 -30.27
N ALA A 24 -1.25 -0.81 -29.32
CA ALA A 24 -1.45 -1.35 -27.98
C ALA A 24 -2.69 -0.66 -27.40
N ALA A 25 -3.76 -1.41 -27.26
CA ALA A 25 -4.93 -0.93 -26.55
C ALA A 25 -4.48 -0.61 -25.11
N ALA A 26 -4.53 0.67 -24.76
CA ALA A 26 -4.41 1.09 -23.38
C ALA A 26 -5.50 0.34 -22.60
N HIS A 27 -5.10 -0.60 -21.75
CA HIS A 27 -6.02 -1.24 -20.83
C HIS A 27 -6.45 -0.14 -19.86
N ALA A 28 -7.61 0.45 -20.11
CA ALA A 28 -8.29 1.25 -19.11
C ALA A 28 -8.55 0.31 -17.93
N SER A 29 -7.85 0.53 -16.82
CA SER A 29 -8.10 -0.20 -15.58
C SER A 29 -9.58 -0.09 -15.27
N ALA A 30 -10.23 -1.23 -15.00
CA ALA A 30 -11.61 -1.23 -14.58
C ALA A 30 -11.73 -0.35 -13.32
N PRO A 31 -12.82 0.42 -13.17
CA PRO A 31 -13.00 1.24 -11.97
C PRO A 31 -12.92 0.34 -10.74
N THR A 32 -12.06 0.72 -9.79
CA THR A 32 -11.91 0.02 -8.51
C THR A 32 -13.28 -0.11 -7.85
N PRO A 33 -13.73 -1.31 -7.49
CA PRO A 33 -15.00 -1.47 -6.78
C PRO A 33 -14.95 -0.66 -5.47
N PRO A 34 -16.06 -0.07 -5.05
CA PRO A 34 -16.10 0.66 -3.78
C PRO A 34 -15.76 -0.30 -2.63
N PRO A 35 -15.12 0.20 -1.55
CA PRO A 35 -14.78 -0.62 -0.39
C PRO A 35 -16.07 -1.21 0.18
N THR A 36 -16.12 -2.53 0.30
CA THR A 36 -17.29 -3.24 0.83
C THR A 36 -17.35 -3.18 2.34
N ALA A 37 -16.18 -3.02 2.99
CA ALA A 37 -15.99 -3.10 4.44
C ALA A 37 -16.57 -4.40 5.05
N GLU A 38 -16.64 -5.48 4.26
CA GLU A 38 -17.21 -6.75 4.73
C GLU A 38 -16.40 -7.37 5.85
N GLY A 39 -15.07 -7.35 5.73
CA GLY A 39 -14.18 -7.84 6.78
C GLY A 39 -14.36 -7.06 8.08
N LEU A 40 -14.46 -5.74 8.01
CA LEU A 40 -14.72 -4.93 9.20
C LEU A 40 -16.10 -5.19 9.80
N ARG A 41 -17.14 -5.41 8.96
CA ARG A 41 -18.48 -5.81 9.44
C ARG A 41 -18.47 -7.18 10.09
N ALA A 42 -17.82 -8.16 9.47
CA ALA A 42 -17.69 -9.50 10.03
C ALA A 42 -16.92 -9.48 11.36
N PHE A 43 -15.84 -8.70 11.44
CA PHE A 43 -15.11 -8.48 12.68
C PHE A 43 -15.99 -7.86 13.77
N GLN A 44 -16.73 -6.78 13.47
CA GLN A 44 -17.66 -6.16 14.42
C GLN A 44 -18.70 -7.17 14.92
N GLN A 45 -19.28 -7.95 14.03
CA GLN A 45 -20.28 -8.95 14.36
C GLN A 45 -19.72 -10.06 15.25
N SER A 46 -18.49 -10.54 15.01
CA SER A 46 -17.85 -11.59 15.83
C SER A 46 -17.60 -11.15 17.26
N TYR A 47 -17.48 -9.85 17.50
CA TYR A 47 -17.34 -9.23 18.83
C TYR A 47 -18.65 -8.66 19.39
N GLY A 48 -19.81 -8.97 18.77
CA GLY A 48 -21.12 -8.53 19.23
C GLY A 48 -21.41 -7.05 19.03
N LEU A 49 -20.65 -6.37 18.20
CA LEU A 49 -20.92 -4.98 17.81
C LEU A 49 -21.89 -4.90 16.61
N ALA A 50 -22.54 -3.76 16.43
CA ALA A 50 -23.32 -3.49 15.24
C ALA A 50 -22.40 -3.52 14.00
N PRO A 51 -22.72 -4.32 12.94
CA PRO A 51 -21.86 -4.47 11.77
C PRO A 51 -21.97 -3.29 10.80
N THR A 52 -21.56 -2.12 11.25
CA THR A 52 -21.67 -0.87 10.48
C THR A 52 -20.67 -0.76 9.34
N GLY A 53 -19.54 -1.48 9.41
CA GLY A 53 -18.39 -1.30 8.52
C GLY A 53 -17.70 0.06 8.69
N ARG A 54 -17.95 0.76 9.80
CA ARG A 54 -17.30 2.04 10.15
C ARG A 54 -16.46 1.84 11.41
N LEU A 55 -15.36 2.59 11.46
CA LEU A 55 -14.53 2.62 12.66
C LEU A 55 -15.18 3.52 13.71
N ASP A 56 -15.54 2.92 14.82
CA ASP A 56 -15.83 3.62 16.07
C ASP A 56 -14.79 3.27 17.13
N THR A 57 -14.84 3.94 18.27
CA THR A 57 -13.89 3.74 19.34
C THR A 57 -13.87 2.29 19.85
N ALA A 58 -15.02 1.64 19.96
CA ALA A 58 -15.11 0.25 20.42
C ALA A 58 -14.47 -0.70 19.41
N THR A 59 -14.77 -0.54 18.12
CA THR A 59 -14.15 -1.31 17.04
C THR A 59 -12.64 -1.13 17.02
N ALA A 60 -12.15 0.11 17.14
CA ALA A 60 -10.72 0.42 17.15
C ALA A 60 -9.99 -0.26 18.32
N HIS A 61 -10.56 -0.24 19.54
CA HIS A 61 -10.00 -0.96 20.68
C HIS A 61 -9.92 -2.47 20.45
N LEU A 62 -10.95 -3.07 19.89
CA LEU A 62 -10.98 -4.50 19.59
C LEU A 62 -9.95 -4.88 18.52
N LEU A 63 -9.81 -4.09 17.44
CA LEU A 63 -8.79 -4.30 16.42
C LEU A 63 -7.36 -4.29 16.99
N LYS A 64 -7.12 -3.45 17.99
CA LYS A 64 -5.83 -3.41 18.68
C LYS A 64 -5.56 -4.65 19.54
N ALA A 65 -6.60 -5.20 20.16
CA ALA A 65 -6.51 -6.32 21.08
C ALA A 65 -6.62 -7.71 20.40
N ALA A 66 -7.19 -7.77 19.22
CA ALA A 66 -7.47 -9.02 18.52
C ALA A 66 -6.19 -9.78 18.12
N PRO A 67 -6.22 -11.13 18.14
CA PRO A 67 -5.13 -11.96 17.63
C PRO A 67 -4.86 -11.72 16.15
N ASP A 68 -3.60 -11.82 15.72
CA ASP A 68 -3.21 -11.65 14.32
C ASP A 68 -3.95 -12.60 13.36
N SER A 69 -4.29 -13.83 13.81
CA SER A 69 -5.04 -14.78 12.99
C SER A 69 -6.45 -14.31 12.68
N GLU A 70 -7.12 -13.68 13.64
CA GLU A 70 -8.45 -13.10 13.43
C GLU A 70 -8.38 -11.87 12.54
N LEU A 71 -7.35 -11.03 12.74
CA LEU A 71 -7.13 -9.85 11.91
C LEU A 71 -6.84 -10.22 10.44
N ARG A 72 -6.05 -11.28 10.20
CA ARG A 72 -5.83 -11.78 8.82
C ARG A 72 -7.10 -12.32 8.17
N THR A 73 -7.99 -12.91 8.95
CA THR A 73 -9.29 -13.37 8.46
C THR A 73 -10.22 -12.20 8.16
N ALA A 74 -10.23 -11.19 9.03
CA ALA A 74 -11.08 -10.02 8.88
C ALA A 74 -10.61 -9.06 7.77
N PHE A 75 -9.33 -9.08 7.44
CA PHE A 75 -8.70 -8.23 6.41
C PHE A 75 -7.90 -9.09 5.44
N ALA A 76 -8.56 -10.07 4.81
CA ALA A 76 -7.92 -10.95 3.85
C ALA A 76 -7.68 -10.25 2.50
N ASP A 77 -8.52 -9.28 2.16
CA ASP A 77 -8.51 -8.51 0.91
C ASP A 77 -8.59 -7.00 1.20
N PRO A 78 -7.94 -6.11 0.42
CA PRO A 78 -8.06 -4.66 0.60
C PRO A 78 -9.50 -4.11 0.57
N SER A 79 -10.47 -4.80 -0.07
CA SER A 79 -11.88 -4.40 -0.04
C SER A 79 -12.54 -4.58 1.34
N ASP A 80 -11.90 -5.32 2.24
CA ASP A 80 -12.36 -5.49 3.62
C ASP A 80 -12.15 -4.23 4.47
N LEU A 81 -11.29 -3.31 4.02
CA LEU A 81 -11.09 -2.02 4.69
C LEU A 81 -12.37 -1.19 4.67
N GLY A 82 -12.63 -0.51 5.76
CA GLY A 82 -13.66 0.51 5.81
C GLY A 82 -13.25 1.79 5.06
N PRO A 83 -14.20 2.66 4.73
CA PRO A 83 -13.91 3.86 3.92
C PRO A 83 -12.88 4.80 4.56
N GLU A 84 -12.86 4.92 5.89
CA GLU A 84 -11.88 5.74 6.61
C GLU A 84 -10.48 5.13 6.57
N GLN A 85 -10.37 3.81 6.75
CA GLN A 85 -9.10 3.08 6.63
C GLN A 85 -8.52 3.22 5.23
N LEU A 86 -9.36 3.07 4.21
CA LEU A 86 -8.95 3.22 2.81
C LEU A 86 -8.51 4.65 2.49
N ALA A 87 -9.19 5.67 3.04
CA ALA A 87 -8.78 7.07 2.87
C ALA A 87 -7.40 7.33 3.46
N HIS A 88 -7.08 6.76 4.64
CA HIS A 88 -5.76 6.87 5.24
C HIS A 88 -4.70 6.13 4.41
N ALA A 89 -4.99 4.92 3.91
CA ALA A 89 -4.09 4.19 3.03
C ALA A 89 -3.78 4.99 1.76
N ARG A 90 -4.78 5.58 1.11
CA ARG A 90 -4.61 6.47 -0.04
C ARG A 90 -3.73 7.67 0.28
N THR A 91 -3.87 8.24 1.48
CA THR A 91 -2.98 9.34 1.92
C THR A 91 -1.53 8.89 2.02
N VAL A 92 -1.27 7.70 2.58
CA VAL A 92 0.09 7.12 2.65
C VAL A 92 0.68 6.93 1.26
N ILE A 93 -0.11 6.38 0.32
CA ILE A 93 0.28 6.22 -1.09
C ILE A 93 0.55 7.60 -1.73
N GLY A 94 -0.35 8.56 -1.55
CA GLY A 94 -0.23 9.91 -2.12
C GLY A 94 1.05 10.63 -1.70
N VAL A 95 1.40 10.55 -0.41
CA VAL A 95 2.68 11.10 0.10
C VAL A 95 3.88 10.38 -0.52
N GLY A 96 3.82 9.06 -0.65
CA GLY A 96 4.86 8.29 -1.33
C GLY A 96 5.04 8.72 -2.79
N LYS A 97 3.93 8.90 -3.51
CA LYS A 97 3.94 9.38 -4.92
C LYS A 97 4.47 10.80 -5.04
N GLY A 98 4.05 11.72 -4.15
CA GLY A 98 4.51 13.12 -4.16
C GLY A 98 6.02 13.26 -3.92
N ALA A 99 6.62 12.28 -3.26
CA ALA A 99 8.05 12.25 -2.98
C ALA A 99 8.84 11.25 -3.85
N ASP A 100 8.26 10.76 -4.96
CA ASP A 100 8.87 9.77 -5.86
C ASP A 100 9.42 8.52 -5.13
N ILE A 101 8.76 8.11 -4.05
CA ILE A 101 9.12 6.88 -3.32
C ILE A 101 8.87 5.67 -4.23
N PRO A 102 9.87 4.81 -4.48
CA PRO A 102 9.69 3.59 -5.26
C PRO A 102 8.58 2.70 -4.71
N GLU A 103 7.98 1.88 -5.58
CA GLU A 103 6.90 0.94 -5.21
C GLU A 103 7.22 0.14 -3.94
N GLN A 104 8.43 -0.42 -3.84
CA GLN A 104 8.90 -1.14 -2.66
C GLN A 104 8.75 -0.33 -1.37
N GLY A 105 9.09 0.97 -1.39
CA GLY A 105 8.96 1.85 -0.23
C GLY A 105 7.50 2.13 0.13
N GLN A 106 6.64 2.28 -0.87
CA GLN A 106 5.20 2.44 -0.64
C GLN A 106 4.58 1.17 -0.05
N VAL A 107 4.96 -0.02 -0.55
CA VAL A 107 4.55 -1.32 0.02
C VAL A 107 4.98 -1.42 1.49
N ILE A 108 6.24 -1.09 1.83
CA ILE A 108 6.75 -1.11 3.21
C ILE A 108 5.92 -0.19 4.12
N ALA A 109 5.56 1.00 3.65
CA ALA A 109 4.72 1.92 4.44
C ALA A 109 3.31 1.36 4.67
N LEU A 110 2.68 0.78 3.65
CA LEU A 110 1.36 0.15 3.77
C LEU A 110 1.38 -1.07 4.70
N MET A 111 2.39 -1.94 4.58
CA MET A 111 2.59 -3.07 5.51
C MET A 111 2.70 -2.58 6.95
N THR A 112 3.46 -1.52 7.16
CA THR A 112 3.65 -0.96 8.50
C THR A 112 2.35 -0.41 9.05
N ALA A 113 1.66 0.47 8.33
CA ALA A 113 0.39 1.04 8.77
C ALA A 113 -0.68 -0.04 9.01
N MET A 114 -0.69 -1.09 8.17
CA MET A 114 -1.57 -2.24 8.35
C MET A 114 -1.24 -3.00 9.63
N GLN A 115 0.03 -3.29 9.92
CA GLN A 115 0.42 -3.97 11.15
C GLN A 115 0.14 -3.12 12.38
N GLU A 116 0.50 -1.85 12.36
CA GLU A 116 0.44 -0.98 13.54
C GLU A 116 -1.00 -0.62 13.94
N SER A 117 -1.87 -0.34 12.98
CA SER A 117 -3.18 0.24 13.26
C SER A 117 -4.33 -0.29 12.41
N LYS A 118 -4.08 -1.11 11.39
CA LYS A 118 -5.06 -1.43 10.33
C LYS A 118 -5.57 -0.15 9.65
N PHE A 119 -4.68 0.82 9.45
CA PHE A 119 -4.99 2.17 8.96
C PHE A 119 -5.96 2.98 9.83
N VAL A 120 -6.14 2.61 11.09
CA VAL A 120 -6.89 3.43 12.06
C VAL A 120 -6.01 4.59 12.51
N ASN A 121 -6.49 5.82 12.36
CA ASN A 121 -5.80 6.99 12.88
C ASN A 121 -6.17 7.22 14.35
N TYR A 122 -5.43 6.58 15.26
CA TYR A 122 -5.66 6.71 16.70
C TYR A 122 -5.31 8.11 17.19
N THR A 123 -6.32 8.89 17.57
CA THR A 123 -6.17 10.25 18.12
C THR A 123 -6.05 10.26 19.64
N THR A 124 -6.32 9.12 20.28
CA THR A 124 -6.14 8.90 21.72
C THR A 124 -5.21 7.71 21.90
N PRO A 125 -4.21 7.78 22.78
CA PRO A 125 -3.31 6.67 23.04
C PRO A 125 -4.05 5.44 23.57
N VAL A 126 -3.73 4.26 23.01
CA VAL A 126 -4.28 2.97 23.45
C VAL A 126 -3.19 2.13 24.09
N ASP A 127 -1.94 2.32 23.65
CA ASP A 127 -0.77 1.65 24.20
C ASP A 127 0.36 2.67 24.37
N HIS A 128 0.81 2.88 25.60
CA HIS A 128 1.72 3.96 25.96
C HIS A 128 1.19 5.30 25.43
N ASP A 129 2.02 6.06 24.73
CA ASP A 129 1.67 7.30 24.05
C ASP A 129 1.60 7.18 22.51
N SER A 130 1.40 5.94 22.00
CA SER A 130 1.33 5.64 20.57
C SER A 130 0.09 6.22 19.91
N LEU A 131 0.26 6.92 18.78
CA LEU A 131 -0.79 7.64 18.06
C LEU A 131 -0.68 7.42 16.56
N GLY A 132 -1.76 7.76 15.86
CA GLY A 132 -1.79 7.79 14.40
C GLY A 132 -1.77 6.43 13.72
N VAL A 133 -1.72 6.43 12.39
CA VAL A 133 -1.74 5.22 11.57
C VAL A 133 -0.47 4.37 11.70
N PHE A 134 0.67 4.99 12.07
CA PHE A 134 1.94 4.29 12.27
C PHE A 134 2.27 4.01 13.74
N GLN A 135 1.35 4.31 14.68
CA GLN A 135 1.56 4.17 16.11
C GLN A 135 2.88 4.82 16.59
N GLN A 136 3.16 5.98 16.05
CA GLN A 136 4.30 6.80 16.41
C GLN A 136 4.14 7.39 17.80
N ARG A 137 5.25 7.57 18.54
CA ARG A 137 5.23 8.00 19.94
C ARG A 137 5.87 9.39 20.09
N PRO A 138 5.12 10.37 20.66
CA PRO A 138 5.67 11.69 20.99
C PRO A 138 6.91 11.59 21.90
N SER A 139 6.85 10.73 22.93
CA SER A 139 7.94 10.54 23.90
C SER A 139 9.24 10.02 23.29
N THR A 140 9.18 9.45 22.08
CA THR A 140 10.35 8.89 21.39
C THR A 140 10.76 9.73 20.17
N GLY A 141 10.27 10.96 20.04
CA GLY A 141 10.76 11.93 19.05
C GLY A 141 10.06 11.88 17.68
N TRP A 142 8.87 11.28 17.58
CA TRP A 142 8.11 11.23 16.33
C TRP A 142 7.26 12.48 16.05
N GLY A 143 7.32 13.49 16.91
CA GLY A 143 6.59 14.74 16.79
C GLY A 143 5.56 14.94 17.89
N THR A 144 4.76 16.00 17.78
CA THR A 144 3.65 16.26 18.70
C THR A 144 2.45 15.36 18.36
N PRO A 145 1.49 15.17 19.30
CA PRO A 145 0.25 14.44 18.99
C PRO A 145 -0.46 14.91 17.74
N GLU A 146 -0.53 16.23 17.50
CA GLU A 146 -1.17 16.82 16.32
C GLU A 146 -0.43 16.47 15.03
N GLN A 147 0.91 16.44 15.06
CA GLN A 147 1.75 16.08 13.93
C GLN A 147 1.62 14.59 13.59
N ILE A 148 1.60 13.73 14.60
CA ILE A 148 1.49 12.27 14.43
C ILE A 148 0.09 11.86 13.97
N THR A 149 -0.96 12.55 14.41
CA THR A 149 -2.33 12.27 14.00
C THR A 149 -2.71 12.94 12.66
N HIS A 150 -1.88 13.82 12.14
CA HIS A 150 -2.00 14.33 10.78
C HIS A 150 -1.35 13.33 9.81
N VAL A 151 -2.16 12.49 9.15
CA VAL A 151 -1.70 11.35 8.35
C VAL A 151 -0.63 11.72 7.30
N PRO A 152 -0.73 12.84 6.55
CA PRO A 152 0.35 13.25 5.65
C PRO A 152 1.69 13.48 6.37
N THR A 153 1.68 14.18 7.51
CA THR A 153 2.91 14.44 8.29
C THR A 153 3.50 13.16 8.87
N ALA A 154 2.67 12.27 9.41
CA ALA A 154 3.08 10.97 9.92
C ALA A 154 3.70 10.11 8.80
N SER A 155 3.14 10.15 7.60
CA SER A 155 3.66 9.45 6.43
C SER A 155 5.02 10.00 5.99
N LYS A 156 5.18 11.33 5.95
CA LYS A 156 6.48 11.96 5.68
C LYS A 156 7.53 11.53 6.71
N SER A 157 7.16 11.50 7.98
CA SER A 157 8.04 11.04 9.07
C SER A 157 8.43 9.57 8.88
N PHE A 158 7.48 8.70 8.53
CA PHE A 158 7.75 7.29 8.26
C PHE A 158 8.70 7.10 7.07
N TYR A 159 8.47 7.79 5.96
CA TYR A 159 9.36 7.73 4.80
C TYR A 159 10.74 8.34 5.07
N GLY A 160 10.88 9.22 6.05
CA GLY A 160 12.12 9.96 6.31
C GLY A 160 12.29 11.17 5.42
N LEU A 161 11.18 11.76 4.97
CA LEU A 161 11.11 13.03 4.26
C LEU A 161 11.23 14.20 5.24
N PRO A 162 11.50 15.43 4.76
CA PRO A 162 11.49 16.61 5.62
C PRO A 162 10.19 16.71 6.41
N SER A 163 10.29 16.57 7.71
CA SER A 163 9.17 16.52 8.65
C SER A 163 9.65 16.99 10.03
N PRO A 164 8.73 17.28 10.98
CA PRO A 164 9.13 17.76 12.31
C PRO A 164 9.78 16.70 13.20
N THR A 165 9.88 15.43 12.76
CA THR A 165 10.51 14.37 13.54
C THR A 165 12.04 14.42 13.43
N SER A 166 12.71 13.98 14.50
CA SER A 166 14.15 13.71 14.50
C SER A 166 14.51 12.24 14.28
N ASN A 167 13.50 11.36 14.21
CA ASN A 167 13.72 9.93 14.00
C ASN A 167 14.08 9.64 12.54
N PRO A 168 14.98 8.68 12.30
CA PRO A 168 15.22 8.20 10.95
C PRO A 168 13.98 7.45 10.43
N GLY A 169 13.52 7.84 9.24
CA GLY A 169 12.51 7.10 8.50
C GLY A 169 13.13 6.10 7.53
N LEU A 170 12.31 5.56 6.63
CA LEU A 170 12.72 4.50 5.70
C LEU A 170 13.95 4.88 4.85
N LEU A 171 13.98 6.09 4.31
CA LEU A 171 15.07 6.57 3.45
C LEU A 171 16.43 6.65 4.15
N GLN A 172 16.46 6.69 5.48
CA GLN A 172 17.68 6.68 6.28
C GLN A 172 18.13 5.26 6.70
N ILE A 173 17.33 4.23 6.41
CA ILE A 173 17.70 2.84 6.67
C ILE A 173 18.62 2.35 5.54
N LYS A 174 19.88 2.10 5.85
CA LYS A 174 20.87 1.68 4.84
C LYS A 174 20.47 0.37 4.15
N GLY A 175 20.33 0.40 2.82
CA GLY A 175 20.04 -0.77 1.98
C GLY A 175 18.59 -1.24 2.06
N TRP A 176 17.68 -0.40 2.50
CA TRP A 176 16.26 -0.73 2.62
C TRP A 176 15.64 -1.23 1.30
N GLU A 177 16.13 -0.73 0.16
CA GLU A 177 15.62 -1.09 -1.18
C GLU A 177 15.84 -2.59 -1.51
N SER A 178 16.84 -3.21 -0.89
CA SER A 178 17.17 -4.62 -1.08
C SER A 178 16.81 -5.50 0.13
N MET A 179 16.27 -4.92 1.19
CA MET A 179 15.77 -5.67 2.33
C MET A 179 14.48 -6.40 2.00
N GLU A 180 14.24 -7.52 2.68
CA GLU A 180 12.90 -8.08 2.77
C GLU A 180 11.97 -7.03 3.39
N PRO A 181 10.78 -6.76 2.81
CA PRO A 181 9.92 -5.67 3.24
C PRO A 181 9.62 -5.66 4.74
N GLY A 182 9.34 -6.83 5.33
CA GLY A 182 9.08 -6.95 6.77
C GLY A 182 10.27 -6.53 7.64
N LYS A 183 11.50 -6.78 7.19
CA LYS A 183 12.72 -6.33 7.88
C LYS A 183 12.90 -4.82 7.79
N ALA A 184 12.56 -4.22 6.65
CA ALA A 184 12.60 -2.77 6.50
C ALA A 184 11.56 -2.07 7.40
N CYS A 185 10.32 -2.60 7.50
CA CYS A 185 9.32 -2.14 8.46
C CYS A 185 9.89 -2.14 9.88
N GLN A 186 10.46 -3.27 10.31
CA GLN A 186 11.07 -3.43 11.62
C GLN A 186 12.22 -2.46 11.88
N ALA A 187 13.05 -2.19 10.87
CA ALA A 187 14.18 -1.27 11.00
C ALA A 187 13.73 0.17 11.30
N VAL A 188 12.58 0.60 10.76
CA VAL A 188 11.98 1.91 11.06
C VAL A 188 11.28 1.89 12.42
N GLN A 189 10.42 0.92 12.67
CA GLN A 189 9.51 0.88 13.82
C GLN A 189 10.17 0.39 15.11
N ARG A 190 11.17 -0.49 15.03
CA ARG A 190 11.86 -1.08 16.19
C ARG A 190 10.90 -1.72 17.18
N SER A 191 9.87 -2.39 16.66
CA SER A 191 8.83 -3.07 17.43
C SER A 191 9.39 -4.25 18.24
N ALA A 192 8.70 -4.59 19.33
CA ALA A 192 8.97 -5.83 20.09
C ALA A 192 8.58 -7.11 19.32
N HIS A 193 7.88 -6.98 18.20
CA HIS A 193 7.35 -8.08 17.39
C HIS A 193 7.82 -8.01 15.94
N PRO A 194 9.11 -8.28 15.66
CA PRO A 194 9.72 -8.03 14.34
C PRO A 194 9.11 -8.83 13.19
N ASP A 195 8.59 -10.03 13.48
CA ASP A 195 8.13 -10.97 12.45
C ASP A 195 6.68 -10.72 12.00
N ARG A 196 5.97 -9.77 12.63
CA ARG A 196 4.54 -9.55 12.34
C ARG A 196 4.27 -8.75 11.06
N TYR A 197 5.25 -8.01 10.54
CA TYR A 197 5.05 -7.18 9.35
C TYR A 197 4.90 -7.99 8.07
N ALA A 198 5.70 -9.05 7.92
CA ALA A 198 5.77 -9.84 6.68
C ALA A 198 4.42 -10.45 6.25
N GLN A 199 3.53 -10.72 7.20
CA GLN A 199 2.20 -11.26 6.92
C GLN A 199 1.31 -10.34 6.07
N TRP A 200 1.66 -9.05 5.95
CA TRP A 200 0.87 -8.04 5.25
C TRP A 200 1.44 -7.66 3.88
N GLU A 201 2.48 -8.34 3.40
CA GLU A 201 3.13 -7.96 2.15
C GLU A 201 2.21 -8.13 0.95
N GLU A 202 1.55 -9.28 0.81
CA GLU A 202 0.61 -9.54 -0.28
C GLU A 202 -0.55 -8.54 -0.27
N PHE A 203 -1.18 -8.34 0.88
CA PHE A 203 -2.23 -7.35 1.08
C PHE A 203 -1.78 -5.93 0.67
N ALA A 204 -0.58 -5.51 1.08
CA ALA A 204 -0.06 -4.17 0.78
C ALA A 204 0.24 -3.98 -0.72
N ARG A 205 0.75 -5.00 -1.40
CA ARG A 205 0.98 -4.98 -2.84
C ARG A 205 -0.34 -4.88 -3.61
N GLU A 206 -1.32 -5.69 -3.25
CA GLU A 206 -2.64 -5.64 -3.86
C GLU A 206 -3.33 -4.30 -3.62
N LEU A 207 -3.24 -3.76 -2.40
CA LEU A 207 -3.79 -2.44 -2.07
C LEU A 207 -3.14 -1.34 -2.92
N LEU A 208 -1.82 -1.37 -3.10
CA LEU A 208 -1.11 -0.39 -3.92
C LEU A 208 -1.45 -0.53 -5.40
N GLU A 209 -1.57 -1.75 -5.91
CA GLU A 209 -1.96 -2.03 -7.31
C GLU A 209 -3.37 -1.48 -7.60
N ARG A 210 -4.30 -1.67 -6.68
CA ARG A 210 -5.71 -1.24 -6.85
C ARG A 210 -5.90 0.26 -6.69
N GLU A 211 -5.31 0.85 -5.66
CA GLU A 211 -5.56 2.25 -5.29
C GLU A 211 -4.56 3.21 -5.93
N GLY A 212 -3.31 2.78 -6.09
CA GLY A 212 -2.23 3.63 -6.60
C GLY A 212 -2.54 4.36 -7.91
N PRO A 213 -3.14 3.73 -8.94
CA PRO A 213 -3.45 4.40 -10.19
C PRO A 213 -4.40 5.61 -10.07
N THR A 214 -5.25 5.62 -9.06
CA THR A 214 -6.30 6.65 -8.85
C THR A 214 -5.95 7.69 -7.79
N VAL A 215 -4.87 7.47 -7.04
CA VAL A 215 -4.43 8.38 -5.99
C VAL A 215 -3.51 9.46 -6.56
N ASP A 216 -3.87 10.72 -6.32
CA ASP A 216 -3.03 11.86 -6.68
C ASP A 216 -1.82 11.99 -5.72
N PRO A 217 -0.67 12.49 -6.21
CA PRO A 217 0.44 12.85 -5.36
C PRO A 217 0.04 13.87 -4.29
N VAL A 218 0.59 13.73 -3.08
CA VAL A 218 0.41 14.64 -1.95
C VAL A 218 1.76 15.23 -1.56
N ASP A 219 1.86 16.57 -1.57
CA ASP A 219 3.06 17.33 -1.20
C ASP A 219 3.26 17.40 0.33
#